data_3e81ad2728d45297d9c0e1089dffa45c
#
_entry.id   3e81ad2728d45297d9c0e1089dffa45c
#
_cell.length_a   1.000
_cell.length_b   1.000
_cell.length_c   1.000
_cell.angle_alpha   90.00
_cell.angle_beta   90.00
_cell.angle_gamma   90.00
#
_symmetry.space_group_name_H-M   'P 1'
#
loop_
_entity.id
_entity.type
_entity.pdbx_description
1 polymer ?
#
loop_
_entity_poly.entity_id
_entity_poly.type
_entity_poly.pdbx_seq_one_letter_code
_entity_poly.pdbx_strand_id
1 'polypeptide(L)'
;MTINVSSSDKPSTPLSQKPSGIFWNLLFNLVVPMIILTKFSGADTLGIKLGLITALSFPIVYGLKDFISTNKINLFSVLGVISVPLTGGISLLELDAIYIAIKEAAIPSILGAAILISLKTTQPFIHTLLKNRSIVNTVKISQALDDKLCHAEYDHLLTNATWFLAGSCFLSSALNFFLAIIILTAEPGTELFNQQLGRMLALSLPVNALPAMLVNIANLVYVSRGIKRLTSLTLEEILIIDTENAK
;
A
#
# COMPACT_ATOMS: atom_id res chain seq x y z
N MET A 1 -27.12 -21.48 -42.60
CA MET A 1 -26.65 -21.88 -41.24
C MET A 1 -25.77 -20.74 -40.72
N THR A 2 -26.41 -19.76 -40.10
CA THR A 2 -25.79 -18.51 -39.64
C THR A 2 -25.34 -18.68 -38.21
N ILE A 3 -24.04 -18.63 -37.95
CA ILE A 3 -23.44 -18.72 -36.61
C ILE A 3 -23.51 -17.33 -35.99
N ASN A 4 -24.31 -17.24 -34.96
CA ASN A 4 -24.49 -16.03 -34.14
C ASN A 4 -23.35 -15.98 -33.10
N VAL A 5 -22.33 -15.14 -33.33
CA VAL A 5 -21.24 -14.88 -32.38
C VAL A 5 -21.73 -13.78 -31.43
N SER A 6 -22.16 -14.21 -30.26
CA SER A 6 -22.47 -13.30 -29.15
C SER A 6 -21.18 -12.78 -28.54
N SER A 7 -20.79 -11.57 -28.91
CA SER A 7 -19.70 -10.82 -28.30
C SER A 7 -20.24 -10.03 -27.10
N SER A 8 -19.97 -10.49 -25.89
CA SER A 8 -20.11 -9.68 -24.69
C SER A 8 -18.91 -9.82 -23.76
N ASP A 9 -17.73 -9.45 -24.24
CA ASP A 9 -16.62 -9.08 -23.37
C ASP A 9 -16.57 -7.55 -23.28
N LYS A 10 -17.32 -7.01 -22.32
CA LYS A 10 -17.12 -5.61 -21.90
C LYS A 10 -15.79 -5.54 -21.15
N PRO A 11 -14.84 -4.67 -21.57
CA PRO A 11 -13.63 -4.43 -20.80
C PRO A 11 -14.03 -3.87 -19.42
N SER A 12 -13.53 -4.51 -18.37
CA SER A 12 -13.70 -4.06 -16.98
C SER A 12 -12.99 -2.70 -16.85
N THR A 13 -13.78 -1.64 -16.72
CA THR A 13 -13.34 -0.28 -16.43
C THR A 13 -12.45 -0.28 -15.18
N PRO A 14 -11.26 0.36 -15.20
CA PRO A 14 -10.47 0.52 -13.99
C PRO A 14 -11.28 1.32 -12.96
N LEU A 15 -11.32 0.82 -11.72
CA LEU A 15 -12.01 1.46 -10.60
C LEU A 15 -11.37 2.83 -10.33
N SER A 16 -11.92 3.87 -10.94
CA SER A 16 -11.75 5.24 -10.47
C SER A 16 -12.32 5.30 -9.05
N GLN A 17 -11.46 5.22 -8.03
CA GLN A 17 -11.86 5.53 -6.67
C GLN A 17 -12.32 6.99 -6.65
N LYS A 18 -13.63 7.19 -6.45
CA LYS A 18 -14.18 8.54 -6.28
C LYS A 18 -13.42 9.25 -5.16
N PRO A 19 -13.01 10.51 -5.33
CA PRO A 19 -12.26 11.29 -4.32
C PRO A 19 -12.92 11.30 -2.94
N SER A 20 -14.26 11.21 -2.89
CA SER A 20 -15.02 11.05 -1.65
C SER A 20 -14.68 9.78 -0.86
N GLY A 21 -14.31 8.67 -1.51
CA GLY A 21 -13.96 7.42 -0.84
C GLY A 21 -12.65 7.49 -0.06
N ILE A 22 -11.64 8.18 -0.60
CA ILE A 22 -10.34 8.35 0.07
C ILE A 22 -10.48 9.20 1.32
N PHE A 23 -11.26 10.30 1.24
CA PHE A 23 -11.51 11.16 2.39
C PHE A 23 -12.18 10.40 3.55
N TRP A 24 -13.25 9.66 3.27
CA TRP A 24 -13.95 8.87 4.29
C TRP A 24 -13.09 7.74 4.86
N ASN A 25 -12.26 7.13 4.02
CA ASN A 25 -11.31 6.12 4.45
C ASN A 25 -10.31 6.70 5.46
N LEU A 26 -9.67 7.82 5.14
CA LEU A 26 -8.74 8.49 6.06
C LEU A 26 -9.45 8.96 7.34
N LEU A 27 -10.65 9.49 7.23
CA LEU A 27 -11.41 9.97 8.38
C LEU A 27 -11.69 8.86 9.38
N PHE A 28 -12.29 7.74 8.92
CA PHE A 28 -12.71 6.66 9.81
C PHE A 28 -11.57 5.73 10.24
N ASN A 29 -10.54 5.57 9.43
CA ASN A 29 -9.42 4.67 9.76
C ASN A 29 -8.26 5.35 10.46
N LEU A 30 -8.16 6.68 10.41
CA LEU A 30 -7.05 7.40 10.99
C LEU A 30 -7.51 8.52 11.94
N VAL A 31 -8.29 9.49 11.44
CA VAL A 31 -8.58 10.73 12.21
C VAL A 31 -9.47 10.44 13.42
N VAL A 32 -10.55 9.68 13.25
CA VAL A 32 -11.48 9.35 14.35
C VAL A 32 -10.80 8.52 15.43
N PRO A 33 -10.12 7.39 15.13
CA PRO A 33 -9.37 6.65 16.15
C PRO A 33 -8.33 7.50 16.89
N MET A 34 -7.57 8.32 16.16
CA MET A 34 -6.58 9.22 16.75
C MET A 34 -7.21 10.18 17.75
N ILE A 35 -8.32 10.84 17.40
CA ILE A 35 -9.01 11.78 18.30
C ILE A 35 -9.53 11.06 19.54
N ILE A 36 -10.13 9.88 19.38
CA ILE A 36 -10.66 9.10 20.51
C ILE A 36 -9.53 8.72 21.46
N LEU A 37 -8.44 8.17 20.94
CA LEU A 37 -7.29 7.77 21.76
C LEU A 37 -6.63 8.94 22.48
N THR A 38 -6.53 10.11 21.82
CA THR A 38 -5.82 11.26 22.38
C THR A 38 -6.68 12.12 23.31
N LYS A 39 -8.02 12.14 23.14
CA LYS A 39 -8.90 13.07 23.85
C LYS A 39 -9.94 12.39 24.72
N PHE A 40 -10.29 11.15 24.44
CA PHE A 40 -11.40 10.46 25.12
C PHE A 40 -10.98 9.20 25.90
N SER A 41 -9.67 8.96 26.08
CA SER A 41 -9.16 7.83 26.87
C SER A 41 -8.96 8.17 28.35
N GLY A 42 -9.23 9.41 28.77
CA GLY A 42 -9.10 9.84 30.16
C GLY A 42 -10.21 9.28 31.06
N ALA A 43 -9.96 9.28 32.39
CA ALA A 43 -10.90 8.79 33.38
C ALA A 43 -12.22 9.57 33.41
N ASP A 44 -12.18 10.85 33.09
CA ASP A 44 -13.35 11.75 33.04
C ASP A 44 -14.19 11.58 31.76
N THR A 45 -13.79 10.71 30.85
CA THR A 45 -14.46 10.47 29.56
C THR A 45 -14.84 9.00 29.39
N LEU A 46 -14.33 8.33 28.33
CA LEU A 46 -14.59 6.90 28.10
C LEU A 46 -13.74 5.98 28.98
N GLY A 47 -12.64 6.50 29.52
CA GLY A 47 -11.64 5.69 30.21
C GLY A 47 -10.75 4.89 29.23
N ILE A 48 -9.72 4.27 29.76
CA ILE A 48 -8.64 3.66 28.98
C ILE A 48 -9.16 2.52 28.09
N LYS A 49 -9.85 1.54 28.65
CA LYS A 49 -10.30 0.34 27.92
C LYS A 49 -11.40 0.63 26.91
N LEU A 50 -12.43 1.40 27.32
CA LEU A 50 -13.51 1.77 26.39
C LEU A 50 -13.05 2.73 25.32
N GLY A 51 -12.17 3.68 25.64
CA GLY A 51 -11.56 4.57 24.66
C GLY A 51 -10.81 3.79 23.57
N LEU A 52 -10.00 2.80 23.97
CA LEU A 52 -9.29 1.94 23.04
C LEU A 52 -10.25 1.09 22.16
N ILE A 53 -11.20 0.41 22.77
CA ILE A 53 -12.19 -0.42 22.06
C ILE A 53 -12.99 0.45 21.07
N THR A 54 -13.46 1.60 21.50
CA THR A 54 -14.22 2.52 20.65
C THR A 54 -13.38 3.02 19.49
N ALA A 55 -12.14 3.45 19.73
CA ALA A 55 -11.24 3.92 18.68
C ALA A 55 -11.02 2.85 17.60
N LEU A 56 -10.72 1.62 18.01
CA LEU A 56 -10.42 0.52 17.10
C LEU A 56 -11.66 -0.07 16.41
N SER A 57 -12.86 0.15 16.94
CA SER A 57 -14.11 -0.31 16.31
C SER A 57 -14.38 0.39 14.98
N PHE A 58 -13.98 1.65 14.80
CA PHE A 58 -14.21 2.41 13.56
C PHE A 58 -13.52 1.80 12.36
N PRO A 59 -12.20 1.56 12.37
CA PRO A 59 -11.53 0.91 11.24
C PRO A 59 -12.01 -0.53 10.99
N ILE A 60 -12.39 -1.27 12.04
CA ILE A 60 -12.94 -2.62 11.89
C ILE A 60 -14.28 -2.58 11.15
N VAL A 61 -15.22 -1.75 11.62
CA VAL A 61 -16.54 -1.61 11.00
C VAL A 61 -16.43 -1.09 9.58
N TYR A 62 -15.56 -0.10 9.34
CA TYR A 62 -15.33 0.44 8.01
C TYR A 62 -14.71 -0.61 7.07
N GLY A 63 -13.71 -1.35 7.54
CA GLY A 63 -13.06 -2.41 6.76
C GLY A 63 -14.02 -3.57 6.45
N LEU A 64 -14.85 -3.98 7.39
CA LEU A 64 -15.89 -5.00 7.17
C LEU A 64 -16.92 -4.52 6.13
N LYS A 65 -17.39 -3.27 6.25
CA LYS A 65 -18.32 -2.69 5.26
C LYS A 65 -17.72 -2.66 3.87
N ASP A 66 -16.46 -2.24 3.73
CA ASP A 66 -15.76 -2.20 2.45
C ASP A 66 -15.61 -3.60 1.87
N PHE A 67 -15.27 -4.58 2.70
CA PHE A 67 -15.14 -5.98 2.33
C PHE A 67 -16.47 -6.56 1.80
N ILE A 68 -17.57 -6.31 2.51
CA ILE A 68 -18.92 -6.79 2.10
C ILE A 68 -19.39 -6.09 0.82
N SER A 69 -19.09 -4.80 0.67
CA SER A 69 -19.54 -3.97 -0.46
C SER A 69 -18.82 -4.28 -1.77
N THR A 70 -17.52 -4.60 -1.71
CA THR A 70 -16.71 -4.83 -2.92
C THR A 70 -16.71 -6.27 -3.41
N ASN A 71 -17.10 -7.21 -2.57
CA ASN A 71 -17.11 -8.67 -2.81
C ASN A 71 -15.76 -9.18 -3.41
N LYS A 72 -14.68 -8.39 -3.26
CA LYS A 72 -13.33 -8.73 -3.71
C LYS A 72 -12.40 -8.77 -2.50
N ILE A 73 -11.80 -9.94 -2.29
CA ILE A 73 -10.74 -10.10 -1.29
C ILE A 73 -9.52 -9.35 -1.81
N ASN A 74 -9.25 -8.18 -1.24
CA ASN A 74 -8.03 -7.44 -1.49
C ASN A 74 -7.06 -7.72 -0.33
N LEU A 75 -5.83 -8.09 -0.66
CA LEU A 75 -4.78 -8.37 0.32
C LEU A 75 -4.64 -7.23 1.34
N PHE A 76 -4.73 -5.98 0.91
CA PHE A 76 -4.65 -4.81 1.80
C PHE A 76 -5.83 -4.72 2.77
N SER A 77 -7.05 -5.05 2.34
CA SER A 77 -8.22 -5.08 3.22
C SER A 77 -8.09 -6.17 4.28
N VAL A 78 -7.59 -7.36 3.91
CA VAL A 78 -7.35 -8.46 4.86
C VAL A 78 -6.28 -8.07 5.88
N LEU A 79 -5.18 -7.48 5.43
CA LEU A 79 -4.11 -7.02 6.31
C LEU A 79 -4.61 -5.94 7.28
N GLY A 80 -5.44 -5.00 6.83
CA GLY A 80 -6.05 -3.96 7.67
C GLY A 80 -6.99 -4.57 8.72
N VAL A 81 -7.88 -5.47 8.32
CA VAL A 81 -8.84 -6.13 9.23
C VAL A 81 -8.12 -6.97 10.29
N ILE A 82 -6.98 -7.59 9.99
CA ILE A 82 -6.18 -8.35 10.95
C ILE A 82 -5.34 -7.42 11.83
N SER A 83 -4.77 -6.36 11.26
CA SER A 83 -3.84 -5.46 11.96
C SER A 83 -4.49 -4.72 13.12
N VAL A 84 -5.73 -4.26 12.96
CA VAL A 84 -6.43 -3.45 13.98
C VAL A 84 -6.78 -4.27 15.23
N PRO A 85 -7.43 -5.46 15.13
CA PRO A 85 -7.67 -6.31 16.29
C PRO A 85 -6.36 -6.75 16.98
N LEU A 86 -5.29 -6.96 16.21
CA LEU A 86 -4.00 -7.33 16.78
C LEU A 86 -3.41 -6.18 17.63
N THR A 87 -3.49 -4.93 17.16
CA THR A 87 -3.12 -3.77 17.98
C THR A 87 -3.99 -3.67 19.23
N GLY A 88 -5.31 -3.84 19.09
CA GLY A 88 -6.25 -3.84 20.22
C GLY A 88 -5.97 -4.94 21.22
N GLY A 89 -5.71 -6.15 20.74
CA GLY A 89 -5.38 -7.29 21.59
C GLY A 89 -4.09 -7.08 22.39
N ILE A 90 -3.02 -6.63 21.73
CA ILE A 90 -1.74 -6.29 22.39
C ILE A 90 -1.96 -5.23 23.47
N SER A 91 -2.70 -4.16 23.16
CA SER A 91 -2.94 -3.06 24.09
C SER A 91 -3.91 -3.44 25.23
N LEU A 92 -4.98 -4.19 24.97
CA LEU A 92 -5.95 -4.63 25.98
C LEU A 92 -5.36 -5.68 26.95
N LEU A 93 -4.46 -6.52 26.46
CA LEU A 93 -3.73 -7.49 27.28
C LEU A 93 -2.53 -6.88 27.97
N GLU A 94 -2.32 -5.57 27.80
CA GLU A 94 -1.23 -4.82 28.44
C GLU A 94 0.15 -5.40 28.11
N LEU A 95 0.31 -5.97 26.90
CA LEU A 95 1.58 -6.52 26.43
C LEU A 95 2.56 -5.41 26.07
N ASP A 96 3.86 -5.72 26.15
CA ASP A 96 4.92 -4.78 25.86
C ASP A 96 4.77 -4.12 24.47
N ALA A 97 5.04 -2.81 24.41
CA ALA A 97 4.97 -2.00 23.20
C ALA A 97 5.83 -2.55 22.03
N ILE A 98 6.86 -3.37 22.34
CA ILE A 98 7.70 -4.03 21.34
C ILE A 98 6.88 -4.89 20.39
N TYR A 99 5.80 -5.53 20.88
CA TYR A 99 4.93 -6.34 20.01
C TYR A 99 4.17 -5.50 18.98
N ILE A 100 3.80 -4.27 19.34
CA ILE A 100 3.23 -3.31 18.38
C ILE A 100 4.29 -2.93 17.35
N ALA A 101 5.52 -2.60 17.79
CA ALA A 101 6.60 -2.26 16.86
C ALA A 101 6.91 -3.39 15.87
N ILE A 102 6.98 -4.63 16.34
CA ILE A 102 7.18 -5.82 15.48
C ILE A 102 6.01 -5.98 14.51
N LYS A 103 4.78 -5.84 14.98
CA LYS A 103 3.59 -5.96 14.15
C LYS A 103 3.56 -4.89 13.05
N GLU A 104 3.86 -3.63 13.38
CA GLU A 104 3.89 -2.53 12.40
C GLU A 104 4.99 -2.73 11.34
N ALA A 105 6.11 -3.31 11.71
CA ALA A 105 7.21 -3.63 10.81
C ALA A 105 6.95 -4.87 9.96
N ALA A 106 6.16 -5.82 10.45
CA ALA A 106 5.99 -7.14 9.83
C ALA A 106 5.34 -7.06 8.43
N ILE A 107 4.29 -6.26 8.29
CA ILE A 107 3.55 -6.17 7.02
C ILE A 107 4.44 -5.67 5.88
N PRO A 108 5.12 -4.50 5.98
CA PRO A 108 6.01 -4.05 4.92
C PRO A 108 7.20 -5.01 4.70
N SER A 109 7.73 -5.65 5.77
CA SER A 109 8.79 -6.66 5.62
C SER A 109 8.35 -7.85 4.80
N ILE A 110 7.16 -8.39 5.07
CA ILE A 110 6.60 -9.53 4.32
C ILE A 110 6.38 -9.15 2.86
N LEU A 111 5.87 -7.94 2.59
CA LEU A 111 5.70 -7.44 1.23
C LEU A 111 7.04 -7.29 0.51
N GLY A 112 8.04 -6.70 1.16
CA GLY A 112 9.39 -6.59 0.61
C GLY A 112 10.02 -7.95 0.30
N ALA A 113 9.89 -8.90 1.22
CA ALA A 113 10.35 -10.26 1.02
C ALA A 113 9.61 -10.96 -0.14
N ALA A 114 8.29 -10.82 -0.24
CA ALA A 114 7.51 -11.37 -1.34
C ALA A 114 7.94 -10.79 -2.70
N ILE A 115 8.22 -9.48 -2.77
CA ILE A 115 8.75 -8.82 -3.97
C ILE A 115 10.11 -9.40 -4.34
N LEU A 116 11.04 -9.60 -3.40
CA LEU A 116 12.34 -10.21 -3.68
C LEU A 116 12.23 -11.68 -4.09
N ILE A 117 11.34 -12.44 -3.44
CA ILE A 117 11.09 -13.84 -3.81
C ILE A 117 10.55 -13.92 -5.25
N SER A 118 9.75 -12.93 -5.67
CA SER A 118 9.22 -12.89 -7.04
C SER A 118 10.32 -12.82 -8.12
N LEU A 119 11.51 -12.31 -7.80
CA LEU A 119 12.67 -12.33 -8.72
C LEU A 119 13.13 -13.75 -9.09
N LYS A 120 12.84 -14.75 -8.23
CA LYS A 120 13.16 -16.16 -8.49
C LYS A 120 12.06 -16.89 -9.27
N THR A 121 10.94 -16.22 -9.52
CA THR A 121 9.83 -16.79 -10.31
C THR A 121 9.97 -16.45 -11.79
N THR A 122 9.27 -17.16 -12.64
CA THR A 122 9.25 -16.94 -14.09
C THR A 122 8.62 -15.60 -14.49
N GLN A 123 7.89 -14.95 -13.57
CA GLN A 123 7.27 -13.63 -13.78
C GLN A 123 7.54 -12.74 -12.57
N PRO A 124 8.66 -11.99 -12.54
CA PRO A 124 8.94 -11.03 -11.49
C PRO A 124 7.81 -10.02 -11.32
N PHE A 125 7.60 -9.56 -10.09
CA PHE A 125 6.47 -8.69 -9.72
C PHE A 125 6.39 -7.44 -10.60
N ILE A 126 7.53 -6.83 -10.95
CA ILE A 126 7.56 -5.63 -11.79
C ILE A 126 7.11 -5.92 -13.24
N HIS A 127 7.39 -7.13 -13.77
CA HIS A 127 6.87 -7.54 -15.07
C HIS A 127 5.34 -7.63 -15.06
N THR A 128 4.76 -8.12 -13.96
CA THR A 128 3.30 -8.20 -13.79
C THR A 128 2.68 -6.80 -13.70
N LEU A 129 3.34 -5.86 -13.00
CA LEU A 129 2.91 -4.47 -12.93
C LEU A 129 2.95 -3.77 -14.30
N LEU A 130 4.03 -3.95 -15.05
CA LEU A 130 4.20 -3.33 -16.37
C LEU A 130 3.34 -3.99 -17.45
N LYS A 131 3.04 -5.29 -17.32
CA LYS A 131 2.09 -5.99 -18.22
C LYS A 131 0.64 -5.52 -18.07
N ASN A 132 0.34 -4.72 -17.06
CA ASN A 132 -0.97 -4.10 -16.95
C ASN A 132 -1.16 -3.11 -18.10
N ARG A 133 -1.85 -3.56 -19.16
CA ARG A 133 -2.07 -2.85 -20.43
C ARG A 133 -2.77 -1.50 -20.28
N SER A 134 -3.27 -1.18 -19.09
CA SER A 134 -3.93 0.10 -18.82
C SER A 134 -2.97 1.27 -18.62
N ILE A 135 -1.68 1.02 -18.41
CA ILE A 135 -0.71 2.08 -18.06
C ILE A 135 0.42 2.15 -19.08
N VAL A 136 0.88 0.98 -19.57
CA VAL A 136 2.09 0.88 -20.38
C VAL A 136 1.80 0.14 -21.69
N ASN A 137 2.30 0.68 -22.81
CA ASN A 137 2.18 0.05 -24.12
C ASN A 137 3.23 -1.05 -24.29
N THR A 138 2.93 -2.21 -23.70
CA THR A 138 3.83 -3.37 -23.70
C THR A 138 4.13 -3.90 -25.11
N VAL A 139 3.21 -3.73 -26.08
CA VAL A 139 3.39 -4.20 -27.46
C VAL A 139 4.48 -3.39 -28.15
N LYS A 140 4.41 -2.06 -28.09
CA LYS A 140 5.44 -1.19 -28.68
C LYS A 140 6.81 -1.39 -28.03
N ILE A 141 6.84 -1.55 -26.70
CA ILE A 141 8.08 -1.81 -25.98
C ILE A 141 8.69 -3.14 -26.43
N SER A 142 7.89 -4.22 -26.50
CA SER A 142 8.39 -5.53 -26.95
C SER A 142 8.95 -5.48 -28.35
N GLN A 143 8.24 -4.86 -29.31
CA GLN A 143 8.73 -4.69 -30.69
C GLN A 143 10.07 -3.93 -30.73
N ALA A 144 10.18 -2.83 -30.01
CA ALA A 144 11.41 -2.04 -29.97
C ALA A 144 12.59 -2.79 -29.31
N LEU A 145 12.30 -3.69 -28.34
CA LEU A 145 13.31 -4.55 -27.72
C LEU A 145 13.76 -5.67 -28.67
N ASP A 146 12.84 -6.24 -29.45
CA ASP A 146 13.12 -7.24 -30.49
C ASP A 146 14.00 -6.64 -31.58
N ASP A 147 13.66 -5.45 -32.08
CA ASP A 147 14.40 -4.74 -33.12
C ASP A 147 15.85 -4.41 -32.71
N LYS A 148 16.06 -4.14 -31.42
CA LYS A 148 17.37 -3.75 -30.88
C LYS A 148 18.13 -4.86 -30.17
N LEU A 149 17.54 -6.05 -30.06
CA LEU A 149 18.10 -7.24 -29.37
C LEU A 149 18.56 -6.93 -27.94
N CYS A 150 17.84 -6.06 -27.19
CA CYS A 150 18.23 -5.59 -25.87
C CYS A 150 17.33 -6.11 -24.73
N HIS A 151 16.81 -7.33 -24.87
CA HIS A 151 15.98 -7.96 -23.84
C HIS A 151 16.74 -8.18 -22.52
N ALA A 152 18.02 -8.56 -22.58
CA ALA A 152 18.81 -8.81 -21.38
C ALA A 152 19.00 -7.53 -20.55
N GLU A 153 19.27 -6.40 -21.20
CA GLU A 153 19.40 -5.09 -20.54
C GLU A 153 18.07 -4.62 -19.94
N TYR A 154 16.95 -4.94 -20.62
CA TYR A 154 15.62 -4.66 -20.11
C TYR A 154 15.31 -5.50 -18.86
N ASP A 155 15.64 -6.77 -18.86
CA ASP A 155 15.45 -7.65 -17.69
C ASP A 155 16.33 -7.20 -16.51
N HIS A 156 17.56 -6.76 -16.75
CA HIS A 156 18.42 -6.15 -15.73
C HIS A 156 17.83 -4.85 -15.18
N LEU A 157 17.25 -3.99 -16.03
CA LEU A 157 16.59 -2.76 -15.62
C LEU A 157 15.41 -3.08 -14.67
N LEU A 158 14.57 -4.06 -15.03
CA LEU A 158 13.42 -4.45 -14.23
C LEU A 158 13.83 -5.15 -12.92
N THR A 159 14.89 -5.94 -12.94
CA THR A 159 15.46 -6.56 -11.75
C THR A 159 15.93 -5.49 -10.76
N ASN A 160 16.69 -4.49 -11.21
CA ASN A 160 17.11 -3.38 -10.37
C ASN A 160 15.93 -2.57 -9.84
N ALA A 161 14.92 -2.30 -10.67
CA ALA A 161 13.69 -1.63 -10.24
C ALA A 161 12.93 -2.42 -9.16
N THR A 162 12.97 -3.75 -9.22
CA THR A 162 12.38 -4.63 -8.20
C THR A 162 13.16 -4.52 -6.87
N TRP A 163 14.50 -4.42 -6.92
CA TRP A 163 15.31 -4.17 -5.72
C TRP A 163 14.99 -2.82 -5.08
N PHE A 164 14.80 -1.75 -5.86
CA PHE A 164 14.36 -0.45 -5.33
C PHE A 164 12.99 -0.53 -4.67
N LEU A 165 12.04 -1.26 -5.29
CA LEU A 165 10.70 -1.43 -4.74
C LEU A 165 10.73 -2.21 -3.42
N ALA A 166 11.47 -3.32 -3.36
CA ALA A 166 11.64 -4.10 -2.13
C ALA A 166 12.36 -3.29 -1.05
N GLY A 167 13.40 -2.52 -1.42
CA GLY A 167 14.10 -1.61 -0.53
C GLY A 167 13.18 -0.55 0.09
N SER A 168 12.24 -0.01 -0.68
CA SER A 168 11.20 0.90 -0.20
C SER A 168 10.31 0.24 0.88
N CYS A 169 9.96 -1.04 0.70
CA CYS A 169 9.18 -1.77 1.70
C CYS A 169 9.98 -2.01 2.99
N PHE A 170 11.25 -2.39 2.90
CA PHE A 170 12.11 -2.55 4.08
C PHE A 170 12.40 -1.22 4.78
N LEU A 171 12.55 -0.13 4.05
CA LEU A 171 12.64 1.22 4.62
C LEU A 171 11.37 1.55 5.42
N SER A 172 10.18 1.31 4.83
CA SER A 172 8.91 1.51 5.54
C SER A 172 8.80 0.62 6.77
N SER A 173 9.28 -0.63 6.71
CA SER A 173 9.32 -1.53 7.86
C SER A 173 10.18 -0.96 9.00
N ALA A 174 11.39 -0.52 8.68
CA ALA A 174 12.29 0.10 9.67
C ALA A 174 11.68 1.38 10.27
N LEU A 175 11.11 2.24 9.43
CA LEU A 175 10.46 3.48 9.89
C LEU A 175 9.28 3.19 10.83
N ASN A 176 8.43 2.21 10.51
CA ASN A 176 7.34 1.79 11.39
C ASN A 176 7.83 1.25 12.72
N PHE A 177 8.86 0.40 12.71
CA PHE A 177 9.46 -0.14 13.91
C PHE A 177 10.00 0.96 14.82
N PHE A 178 10.85 1.84 14.28
CA PHE A 178 11.44 2.92 15.05
C PHE A 178 10.40 3.94 15.51
N LEU A 179 9.39 4.25 14.69
CA LEU A 179 8.30 5.12 15.06
C LEU A 179 7.57 4.59 16.30
N ALA A 180 7.25 3.29 16.32
CA ALA A 180 6.58 2.67 17.45
C ALA A 180 7.46 2.70 18.73
N ILE A 181 8.73 2.31 18.64
CA ILE A 181 9.65 2.31 19.78
C ILE A 181 9.89 3.71 20.35
N ILE A 182 9.99 4.72 19.50
CA ILE A 182 10.24 6.10 19.93
C ILE A 182 9.00 6.72 20.59
N ILE A 183 7.81 6.39 20.10
CA ILE A 183 6.57 7.02 20.58
C ILE A 183 5.96 6.26 21.74
N LEU A 184 5.92 4.92 21.70
CA LEU A 184 5.30 4.08 22.72
C LEU A 184 6.28 3.81 23.87
N THR A 185 6.43 4.80 24.75
CA THR A 185 7.36 4.74 25.91
C THR A 185 6.62 4.56 27.23
N ALA A 186 5.30 4.81 27.25
CA ALA A 186 4.49 4.63 28.45
C ALA A 186 4.15 3.15 28.67
N GLU A 187 3.82 2.82 29.92
CA GLU A 187 3.35 1.48 30.27
C GLU A 187 1.99 1.20 29.59
N PRO A 188 1.83 0.02 28.97
CA PRO A 188 0.55 -0.41 28.42
C PRO A 188 -0.57 -0.40 29.47
N GLY A 189 -1.79 -0.16 29.06
CA GLY A 189 -2.93 -0.03 29.98
C GLY A 189 -3.05 1.31 30.68
N THR A 190 -2.22 2.31 30.31
CA THR A 190 -2.31 3.68 30.81
C THR A 190 -2.97 4.63 29.81
N GLU A 191 -3.52 5.75 30.32
CA GLU A 191 -4.05 6.82 29.45
C GLU A 191 -2.96 7.40 28.54
N LEU A 192 -1.74 7.59 29.09
CA LEU A 192 -0.60 8.08 28.33
C LEU A 192 -0.24 7.16 27.17
N PHE A 193 -0.31 5.85 27.38
CA PHE A 193 -0.09 4.87 26.32
C PHE A 193 -1.10 5.03 25.17
N ASN A 194 -2.39 5.17 25.49
CA ASN A 194 -3.42 5.41 24.49
C ASN A 194 -3.19 6.72 23.71
N GLN A 195 -2.78 7.79 24.41
CA GLN A 195 -2.43 9.05 23.76
C GLN A 195 -1.21 8.89 22.84
N GLN A 196 -0.21 8.14 23.26
CA GLN A 196 0.97 7.83 22.45
C GLN A 196 0.59 6.96 21.22
N LEU A 197 -0.29 5.99 21.40
CA LEU A 197 -0.81 5.16 20.30
C LEU A 197 -1.55 6.04 19.26
N GLY A 198 -2.38 6.97 19.71
CA GLY A 198 -3.04 7.94 18.85
C GLY A 198 -2.04 8.84 18.08
N ARG A 199 -0.97 9.28 18.74
CA ARG A 199 0.12 10.04 18.10
C ARG A 199 0.86 9.20 17.06
N MET A 200 1.15 7.95 17.37
CA MET A 200 1.81 7.03 16.47
C MET A 200 0.97 6.84 15.19
N LEU A 201 -0.34 6.64 15.32
CA LEU A 201 -1.25 6.56 14.18
C LEU A 201 -1.23 7.84 13.33
N ALA A 202 -1.24 9.01 13.95
CA ALA A 202 -1.18 10.29 13.23
C ALA A 202 0.13 10.46 12.44
N LEU A 203 1.25 10.06 13.04
CA LEU A 203 2.58 10.23 12.43
C LEU A 203 2.94 9.12 11.46
N SER A 204 2.28 7.95 11.54
CA SER A 204 2.57 6.82 10.65
C SER A 204 2.38 7.17 9.18
N LEU A 205 1.34 7.97 8.85
CA LEU A 205 1.08 8.37 7.47
C LEU A 205 2.23 9.23 6.89
N PRO A 206 2.60 10.40 7.46
CA PRO A 206 3.66 11.23 6.89
C PRO A 206 5.04 10.55 6.96
N VAL A 207 5.34 9.83 8.05
CA VAL A 207 6.65 9.17 8.24
C VAL A 207 6.87 8.06 7.22
N ASN A 208 5.82 7.33 6.83
CA ASN A 208 5.93 6.26 5.85
C ASN A 208 5.68 6.74 4.42
N ALA A 209 4.64 7.56 4.21
CA ALA A 209 4.23 7.95 2.86
C ALA A 209 5.28 8.82 2.16
N LEU A 210 5.91 9.78 2.86
CA LEU A 210 6.87 10.68 2.23
C LEU A 210 8.14 9.95 1.74
N PRO A 211 8.86 9.16 2.56
CA PRO A 211 10.03 8.43 2.08
C PRO A 211 9.68 7.38 1.01
N ALA A 212 8.59 6.65 1.20
CA ALA A 212 8.15 5.66 0.22
C ALA A 212 7.80 6.33 -1.12
N MET A 213 7.11 7.46 -1.12
CA MET A 213 6.79 8.23 -2.31
C MET A 213 8.05 8.70 -3.04
N LEU A 214 9.04 9.22 -2.32
CA LEU A 214 10.31 9.67 -2.91
C LEU A 214 11.05 8.51 -3.59
N VAL A 215 11.17 7.36 -2.91
CA VAL A 215 11.83 6.17 -3.48
C VAL A 215 11.06 5.65 -4.69
N ASN A 216 9.74 5.60 -4.63
CA ASN A 216 8.92 5.11 -5.74
C ASN A 216 8.93 6.07 -6.94
N ILE A 217 8.96 7.39 -6.73
CA ILE A 217 9.14 8.36 -7.81
C ILE A 217 10.53 8.19 -8.45
N ALA A 218 11.58 8.06 -7.64
CA ALA A 218 12.93 7.82 -8.15
C ALA A 218 13.00 6.52 -8.97
N ASN A 219 12.36 5.45 -8.49
CA ASN A 219 12.27 4.18 -9.21
C ASN A 219 11.50 4.32 -10.54
N LEU A 220 10.37 5.03 -10.54
CA LEU A 220 9.60 5.30 -11.77
C LEU A 220 10.43 6.08 -12.80
N VAL A 221 11.15 7.12 -12.36
CA VAL A 221 12.07 7.89 -13.22
C VAL A 221 13.20 7.02 -13.75
N TYR A 222 13.77 6.15 -12.90
CA TYR A 222 14.80 5.19 -13.29
C TYR A 222 14.32 4.24 -14.39
N VAL A 223 13.15 3.61 -14.20
CA VAL A 223 12.54 2.70 -15.17
C VAL A 223 12.20 3.43 -16.47
N SER A 224 11.56 4.58 -16.40
CA SER A 224 11.15 5.36 -17.58
C SER A 224 12.35 5.80 -18.41
N ARG A 225 13.42 6.29 -17.75
CA ARG A 225 14.68 6.67 -18.44
C ARG A 225 15.37 5.44 -19.03
N GLY A 226 15.37 4.31 -18.31
CA GLY A 226 15.93 3.05 -18.78
C GLY A 226 15.22 2.54 -20.03
N ILE A 227 13.90 2.48 -20.02
CA ILE A 227 13.10 2.08 -21.19
C ILE A 227 13.37 3.01 -22.37
N LYS A 228 13.32 4.34 -22.15
CA LYS A 228 13.62 5.32 -23.20
C LYS A 228 15.01 5.12 -23.81
N ARG A 229 16.02 4.85 -23.00
CA ARG A 229 17.39 4.60 -23.48
C ARG A 229 17.50 3.33 -24.31
N LEU A 230 16.85 2.26 -23.91
CA LEU A 230 16.89 0.97 -24.58
C LEU A 230 16.05 0.96 -25.87
N THR A 231 14.84 1.50 -25.82
CA THR A 231 13.88 1.44 -26.94
C THR A 231 13.92 2.65 -27.86
N SER A 232 14.46 3.80 -27.40
CA SER A 232 14.35 5.13 -28.05
C SER A 232 12.93 5.65 -28.19
N LEU A 233 11.95 5.02 -27.53
CA LEU A 233 10.56 5.48 -27.50
C LEU A 233 10.42 6.74 -26.66
N THR A 234 9.46 7.59 -27.02
CA THR A 234 9.06 8.75 -26.21
C THR A 234 8.21 8.31 -25.02
N LEU A 235 8.07 9.16 -23.99
CA LEU A 235 7.18 8.84 -22.86
C LEU A 235 5.72 8.66 -23.27
N GLU A 236 5.27 9.42 -24.28
CA GLU A 236 3.92 9.32 -24.85
C GLU A 236 3.68 7.99 -25.56
N GLU A 237 4.70 7.39 -26.14
CA GLU A 237 4.63 6.07 -26.78
C GLU A 237 4.72 4.94 -25.77
N ILE A 238 5.41 5.15 -24.66
CA ILE A 238 5.55 4.19 -23.55
C ILE A 238 4.25 4.13 -22.73
N LEU A 239 3.65 5.30 -22.47
CA LEU A 239 2.42 5.41 -21.69
C LEU A 239 1.21 5.37 -22.64
N ILE A 240 0.20 4.59 -22.26
CA ILE A 240 -1.11 4.68 -22.90
C ILE A 240 -1.79 5.93 -22.35
N ILE A 241 -1.57 7.07 -22.99
CA ILE A 241 -2.36 8.28 -22.73
C ILE A 241 -3.63 8.09 -23.55
N ASP A 242 -4.77 7.86 -22.90
CA ASP A 242 -6.09 7.88 -23.54
C ASP A 242 -6.36 9.30 -24.06
N THR A 243 -5.84 9.60 -25.23
CA THR A 243 -6.15 10.86 -25.97
C THR A 243 -7.55 10.86 -26.59
N GLU A 244 -8.33 9.81 -26.36
CA GLU A 244 -9.66 9.66 -26.98
C GLU A 244 -10.76 10.45 -26.25
N ASN A 245 -10.50 11.03 -25.07
CA ASN A 245 -11.46 11.86 -24.31
C ASN A 245 -11.27 13.37 -24.44
N ALA A 246 -10.49 13.83 -25.44
CA ALA A 246 -10.23 15.27 -25.67
C ALA A 246 -10.81 15.76 -27.03
N LYS A 247 -11.90 15.14 -27.50
CA LYS A 247 -12.69 15.69 -28.63
C LYS A 247 -14.17 15.69 -28.32
#